data_9849d4443333418a4f2ff12b5990259a
#
_entry.id   9849d4443333418a4f2ff12b5990259a
#
_cell.length_a   1.000
_cell.length_b   1.000
_cell.length_c   1.000
_cell.angle_alpha   90.00
_cell.angle_beta   90.00
_cell.angle_gamma   90.00
#
_symmetry.space_group_name_H-M   'P 1'
#
loop_
_entity.id
_entity.type
_entity.pdbx_description
1 polymer ?
#
loop_
_entity_poly.entity_id
_entity_poly.type
_entity_poly.pdbx_seq_one_letter_code
_entity_poly.pdbx_strand_id
1 'polypeptide(L)'
;PKLGDLDLKNNLNISDEQIFNKLKPVYELVKTTSITEELKNKDLIGFIGGTWTLLVYMINKKSPKNTIINDIYGSKNLDDLLKKLIQTQKLHIKYQVENGASIIQIFDSWAGLIKKDKLDKFIYEPTKELVEYTKSLNVEVICFPRNIESYKEYCNIVKPSAINIDYEVDPKKIVENIDIPVQGGMDPKYLLFEKNEMLKNAEKYLEIFKNHKYIFNLGHGVMPETNPESIAALVDFVKDFK
;
A
#
# COMPACT_ATOMS: atom_id res chain seq x y z
N PRO A 1 -15.24 4.99 -9.08
CA PRO A 1 -15.94 3.70 -9.21
C PRO A 1 -17.24 3.75 -8.42
N LYS A 2 -18.35 3.30 -9.01
CA LYS A 2 -19.55 3.02 -8.22
C LYS A 2 -19.31 1.73 -7.45
N LEU A 3 -19.23 1.82 -6.14
CA LEU A 3 -19.27 0.64 -5.30
C LEU A 3 -20.72 0.16 -5.26
N GLY A 4 -20.95 -1.08 -5.67
CA GLY A 4 -22.26 -1.72 -5.65
C GLY A 4 -22.79 -1.90 -4.21
N ASP A 5 -24.02 -2.37 -4.08
CA ASP A 5 -24.54 -2.76 -2.77
C ASP A 5 -23.78 -3.99 -2.27
N LEU A 6 -23.40 -3.95 -0.99
CA LEU A 6 -22.76 -5.08 -0.34
C LEU A 6 -23.85 -6.13 -0.06
N ASP A 7 -24.03 -7.06 -0.99
CA ASP A 7 -24.80 -8.25 -0.77
C ASP A 7 -23.86 -9.35 -0.25
N LEU A 8 -23.77 -9.46 1.07
CA LEU A 8 -22.88 -10.43 1.72
C LEU A 8 -23.16 -11.86 1.27
N LYS A 9 -24.42 -12.23 0.97
CA LYS A 9 -24.78 -13.57 0.54
C LYS A 9 -24.25 -13.89 -0.87
N ASN A 10 -24.38 -12.94 -1.80
CA ASN A 10 -23.93 -13.14 -3.17
C ASN A 10 -22.42 -12.91 -3.33
N ASN A 11 -21.84 -11.96 -2.59
CA ASN A 11 -20.40 -11.66 -2.70
C ASN A 11 -19.50 -12.75 -2.10
N LEU A 12 -20.00 -13.54 -1.15
CA LEU A 12 -19.26 -14.69 -0.60
C LEU A 12 -19.20 -15.88 -1.59
N ASN A 13 -20.13 -15.95 -2.56
CA ASN A 13 -20.23 -17.05 -3.52
C ASN A 13 -19.53 -16.79 -4.87
N ILE A 14 -18.80 -15.69 -4.99
CA ILE A 14 -18.05 -15.41 -6.23
C ILE A 14 -16.92 -16.44 -6.43
N SER A 15 -16.87 -17.07 -7.60
CA SER A 15 -15.82 -18.06 -7.92
C SER A 15 -14.49 -17.40 -8.27
N ASP A 16 -13.40 -18.16 -8.16
CA ASP A 16 -12.07 -17.70 -8.53
C ASP A 16 -11.98 -17.33 -10.01
N GLU A 17 -12.69 -18.07 -10.87
CA GLU A 17 -12.80 -17.78 -12.30
C GLU A 17 -13.52 -16.44 -12.57
N GLN A 18 -14.59 -16.16 -11.85
CA GLN A 18 -15.29 -14.87 -11.94
C GLN A 18 -14.41 -13.70 -11.49
N ILE A 19 -13.62 -13.88 -10.41
CA ILE A 19 -12.66 -12.89 -9.94
C ILE A 19 -11.58 -12.66 -11.00
N PHE A 20 -11.00 -13.75 -11.54
CA PHE A 20 -10.00 -13.68 -12.58
C PHE A 20 -10.51 -12.91 -13.81
N ASN A 21 -11.67 -13.29 -14.34
CA ASN A 21 -12.23 -12.67 -15.54
C ASN A 21 -12.51 -11.17 -15.33
N LYS A 22 -12.95 -10.79 -14.13
CA LYS A 22 -13.20 -9.37 -13.80
C LYS A 22 -11.93 -8.55 -13.70
N LEU A 23 -10.84 -9.13 -13.21
CA LEU A 23 -9.55 -8.46 -13.01
C LEU A 23 -8.56 -8.70 -14.16
N LYS A 24 -8.92 -9.50 -15.15
CA LYS A 24 -8.08 -9.83 -16.31
C LYS A 24 -7.44 -8.60 -16.99
N PRO A 25 -8.14 -7.47 -17.20
CA PRO A 25 -7.50 -6.27 -17.77
C PRO A 25 -6.33 -5.75 -16.95
N VAL A 26 -6.35 -5.91 -15.62
CA VAL A 26 -5.24 -5.52 -14.74
C VAL A 26 -4.04 -6.45 -14.98
N TYR A 27 -4.28 -7.76 -15.09
CA TYR A 27 -3.21 -8.73 -15.34
C TYR A 27 -2.57 -8.55 -16.72
N GLU A 28 -3.38 -8.26 -17.74
CA GLU A 28 -2.90 -7.91 -19.08
C GLU A 28 -2.06 -6.63 -19.08
N LEU A 29 -2.46 -5.61 -18.31
CA LEU A 29 -1.68 -4.39 -18.12
C LEU A 29 -0.33 -4.71 -17.46
N VAL A 30 -0.31 -5.46 -16.36
CA VAL A 30 0.93 -5.86 -15.68
C VAL A 30 1.85 -6.59 -16.65
N LYS A 31 1.33 -7.56 -17.41
CA LYS A 31 2.08 -8.32 -18.41
C LYS A 31 2.67 -7.42 -19.49
N THR A 32 1.86 -6.55 -20.07
CA THR A 32 2.31 -5.64 -21.13
C THR A 32 3.39 -4.70 -20.62
N THR A 33 3.21 -4.17 -19.39
CA THR A 33 4.18 -3.27 -18.76
C THR A 33 5.48 -3.99 -18.45
N SER A 34 5.45 -5.23 -17.94
CA SER A 34 6.64 -5.96 -17.50
C SER A 34 7.65 -6.26 -18.63
N ILE A 35 7.20 -6.26 -19.88
CA ILE A 35 8.04 -6.55 -21.06
C ILE A 35 8.51 -5.29 -21.80
N THR A 36 8.22 -4.07 -21.30
CA THR A 36 8.68 -2.83 -21.93
C THR A 36 10.18 -2.61 -21.71
N GLU A 37 10.86 -2.02 -22.68
CA GLU A 37 12.31 -1.71 -22.58
C GLU A 37 12.62 -0.75 -21.41
N GLU A 38 11.69 0.14 -21.09
CA GLU A 38 11.81 1.09 -19.98
C GLU A 38 11.93 0.41 -18.61
N LEU A 39 11.48 -0.84 -18.49
CA LEU A 39 11.56 -1.63 -17.26
C LEU A 39 12.74 -2.60 -17.20
N LYS A 40 13.56 -2.70 -18.23
CA LYS A 40 14.67 -3.67 -18.33
C LYS A 40 15.61 -3.70 -17.10
N ASN A 41 15.74 -2.59 -16.40
CA ASN A 41 16.57 -2.46 -15.19
C ASN A 41 15.77 -1.87 -14.00
N LYS A 42 14.48 -2.16 -13.92
CA LYS A 42 13.58 -1.66 -12.88
C LYS A 42 12.67 -2.77 -12.41
N ASP A 43 12.21 -2.63 -11.18
CA ASP A 43 11.18 -3.49 -10.64
C ASP A 43 9.78 -2.97 -11.01
N LEU A 44 8.86 -3.91 -11.25
CA LEU A 44 7.45 -3.61 -11.42
C LEU A 44 6.70 -3.91 -10.14
N ILE A 45 6.19 -2.87 -9.50
CA ILE A 45 5.39 -2.99 -8.28
C ILE A 45 3.93 -3.24 -8.66
N GLY A 46 3.46 -4.48 -8.45
CA GLY A 46 2.03 -4.77 -8.39
C GLY A 46 1.47 -4.33 -7.04
N PHE A 47 0.16 -4.10 -6.93
CA PHE A 47 -0.41 -3.66 -5.67
C PHE A 47 -1.81 -4.18 -5.40
N ILE A 48 -2.16 -4.19 -4.10
CA ILE A 48 -3.50 -4.50 -3.60
C ILE A 48 -3.89 -3.53 -2.48
N GLY A 49 -5.18 -3.38 -2.24
CA GLY A 49 -5.66 -2.75 -1.00
C GLY A 49 -5.48 -3.69 0.19
N GLY A 50 -5.17 -3.18 1.37
CA GLY A 50 -5.21 -3.95 2.61
C GLY A 50 -6.63 -4.48 2.91
N THR A 51 -6.74 -5.62 3.59
CA THR A 51 -8.03 -6.27 3.85
C THR A 51 -9.01 -5.34 4.58
N TRP A 52 -8.53 -4.62 5.59
CA TRP A 52 -9.32 -3.62 6.30
C TRP A 52 -9.76 -2.48 5.39
N THR A 53 -8.86 -1.94 4.60
CA THR A 53 -9.17 -0.86 3.64
C THR A 53 -10.24 -1.27 2.64
N LEU A 54 -10.18 -2.49 2.10
CA LEU A 54 -11.21 -3.01 1.21
C LEU A 54 -12.56 -3.14 1.91
N LEU A 55 -12.56 -3.67 3.13
CA LEU A 55 -13.77 -3.78 3.96
C LEU A 55 -14.40 -2.41 4.22
N VAL A 56 -13.57 -1.41 4.57
CA VAL A 56 -14.02 -0.02 4.76
C VAL A 56 -14.70 0.53 3.51
N TYR A 57 -14.10 0.38 2.33
CA TYR A 57 -14.70 0.84 1.08
C TYR A 57 -15.99 0.10 0.73
N MET A 58 -16.04 -1.22 0.96
CA MET A 58 -17.23 -2.02 0.68
C MET A 58 -18.43 -1.58 1.53
N ILE A 59 -18.21 -1.25 2.79
CA ILE A 59 -19.28 -0.85 3.72
C ILE A 59 -19.67 0.62 3.54
N ASN A 60 -18.71 1.52 3.43
CA ASN A 60 -18.98 2.95 3.27
C ASN A 60 -19.43 3.36 1.87
N LYS A 61 -19.22 2.52 0.85
CA LYS A 61 -19.50 2.81 -0.57
C LYS A 61 -18.81 4.08 -1.12
N LYS A 62 -17.98 4.74 -0.32
CA LYS A 62 -17.19 5.93 -0.63
C LYS A 62 -15.99 6.04 0.32
N SER A 63 -15.08 6.95 0.01
CA SER A 63 -13.97 7.28 0.93
C SER A 63 -14.51 7.69 2.30
N PRO A 64 -14.00 7.14 3.42
CA PRO A 64 -14.56 7.34 4.75
C PRO A 64 -14.39 8.74 5.31
N LYS A 65 -13.60 9.66 4.71
CA LYS A 65 -13.39 11.06 5.12
C LYS A 65 -13.87 11.35 6.58
N ASN A 66 -13.17 10.84 7.60
CA ASN A 66 -13.49 11.02 9.03
C ASN A 66 -14.77 10.31 9.54
N THR A 67 -15.34 9.38 8.81
CA THR A 67 -16.52 8.64 9.29
C THR A 67 -16.07 7.45 10.14
N ILE A 68 -16.48 7.44 11.41
CA ILE A 68 -16.29 6.27 12.29
C ILE A 68 -17.25 5.16 11.82
N ILE A 69 -16.69 4.04 11.40
CA ILE A 69 -17.47 2.90 10.89
C ILE A 69 -17.78 1.97 12.06
N ASN A 70 -18.71 2.38 12.91
CA ASN A 70 -19.03 1.62 14.13
C ASN A 70 -19.74 0.30 13.87
N ASP A 71 -20.47 0.16 12.76
CA ASP A 71 -21.32 -0.99 12.49
C ASP A 71 -20.62 -2.19 11.85
N ILE A 72 -19.35 -2.05 11.46
CA ILE A 72 -18.60 -3.15 10.83
C ILE A 72 -18.46 -4.33 11.79
N TYR A 73 -18.17 -4.06 13.05
CA TYR A 73 -17.74 -5.07 14.02
C TYR A 73 -18.86 -6.02 14.48
N GLY A 74 -20.11 -5.65 14.30
CA GLY A 74 -21.30 -6.45 14.72
C GLY A 74 -21.90 -7.32 13.61
N SER A 75 -21.34 -7.33 12.41
CA SER A 75 -21.90 -8.11 11.29
C SER A 75 -21.72 -9.61 11.51
N LYS A 76 -22.82 -10.39 11.45
CA LYS A 76 -22.81 -11.86 11.64
C LYS A 76 -21.92 -12.61 10.65
N ASN A 77 -21.65 -12.04 9.49
CA ASN A 77 -20.86 -12.69 8.41
C ASN A 77 -19.49 -12.05 8.22
N LEU A 78 -19.04 -11.25 9.18
CA LEU A 78 -17.79 -10.47 9.03
C LEU A 78 -16.56 -11.38 8.89
N ASP A 79 -16.48 -12.44 9.67
CA ASP A 79 -15.34 -13.37 9.62
C ASP A 79 -15.28 -14.14 8.30
N ASP A 80 -16.42 -14.54 7.75
CA ASP A 80 -16.48 -15.18 6.43
C ASP A 80 -16.13 -14.18 5.31
N LEU A 81 -16.55 -12.93 5.44
CA LEU A 81 -16.17 -11.87 4.52
C LEU A 81 -14.68 -11.60 4.56
N LEU A 82 -14.07 -11.52 5.75
CA LEU A 82 -12.61 -11.35 5.89
C LEU A 82 -11.84 -12.49 5.24
N LYS A 83 -12.24 -13.75 5.52
CA LYS A 83 -11.64 -14.93 4.89
C LYS A 83 -11.76 -14.87 3.37
N LYS A 84 -12.93 -14.53 2.82
CA LYS A 84 -13.12 -14.42 1.37
C LYS A 84 -12.31 -13.29 0.76
N LEU A 85 -12.18 -12.14 1.44
CA LEU A 85 -11.32 -11.05 1.01
C LEU A 85 -9.86 -11.49 0.93
N ILE A 86 -9.34 -12.13 1.96
CA ILE A 86 -7.96 -12.63 1.99
C ILE A 86 -7.71 -13.62 0.84
N GLN A 87 -8.63 -14.57 0.63
CA GLN A 87 -8.53 -15.51 -0.50
C GLN A 87 -8.52 -14.78 -1.85
N THR A 88 -9.40 -13.81 -2.03
CA THR A 88 -9.47 -12.99 -3.26
C THR A 88 -8.17 -12.18 -3.46
N GLN A 89 -7.63 -11.61 -2.40
CA GLN A 89 -6.38 -10.87 -2.43
C GLN A 89 -5.18 -11.76 -2.78
N LYS A 90 -5.10 -12.98 -2.21
CA LYS A 90 -4.09 -13.97 -2.57
C LYS A 90 -4.16 -14.33 -4.06
N LEU A 91 -5.35 -14.56 -4.58
CA LEU A 91 -5.56 -14.82 -6.00
C LEU A 91 -5.09 -13.64 -6.86
N HIS A 92 -5.44 -12.43 -6.45
CA HIS A 92 -5.03 -11.21 -7.14
C HIS A 92 -3.51 -10.98 -7.11
N ILE A 93 -2.86 -11.24 -5.98
CA ILE A 93 -1.40 -11.23 -5.86
C ILE A 93 -0.78 -12.24 -6.83
N LYS A 94 -1.25 -13.50 -6.77
CA LYS A 94 -0.76 -14.58 -7.64
C LYS A 94 -0.75 -14.17 -9.11
N TYR A 95 -1.87 -13.69 -9.61
CA TYR A 95 -1.97 -13.32 -11.03
C TYR A 95 -1.14 -12.09 -11.40
N GLN A 96 -0.95 -11.12 -10.50
CA GLN A 96 -0.01 -10.02 -10.76
C GLN A 96 1.43 -10.53 -10.86
N VAL A 97 1.85 -11.43 -9.96
CA VAL A 97 3.18 -12.04 -9.98
C VAL A 97 3.39 -12.88 -11.23
N GLU A 98 2.45 -13.76 -11.58
CA GLU A 98 2.51 -14.59 -12.79
C GLU A 98 2.58 -13.77 -14.09
N ASN A 99 2.12 -12.52 -14.05
CA ASN A 99 2.17 -11.59 -15.18
C ASN A 99 3.33 -10.58 -15.10
N GLY A 100 4.26 -10.75 -14.16
CA GLY A 100 5.53 -10.03 -14.17
C GLY A 100 5.72 -8.95 -13.10
N ALA A 101 4.81 -8.84 -12.11
CA ALA A 101 5.10 -8.03 -10.93
C ALA A 101 6.23 -8.68 -10.12
N SER A 102 7.30 -7.94 -9.86
CA SER A 102 8.48 -8.39 -9.10
C SER A 102 8.41 -8.01 -7.61
N ILE A 103 7.55 -7.07 -7.27
CA ILE A 103 7.26 -6.62 -5.89
C ILE A 103 5.75 -6.44 -5.76
N ILE A 104 5.20 -6.73 -4.58
CA ILE A 104 3.80 -6.41 -4.27
C ILE A 104 3.75 -5.34 -3.17
N GLN A 105 2.93 -4.32 -3.37
CA GLN A 105 2.64 -3.31 -2.35
C GLN A 105 1.22 -3.45 -1.81
N ILE A 106 1.09 -3.54 -0.48
CA ILE A 106 -0.20 -3.62 0.22
C ILE A 106 -0.53 -2.25 0.81
N PHE A 107 -1.59 -1.62 0.27
CA PHE A 107 -2.04 -0.30 0.72
C PHE A 107 -3.16 -0.41 1.75
N ASP A 108 -2.85 -0.25 3.03
CA ASP A 108 -3.87 -0.16 4.08
C ASP A 108 -4.09 1.30 4.50
N SER A 109 -4.67 2.05 3.57
CA SER A 109 -4.85 3.51 3.65
C SER A 109 -5.76 3.96 4.81
N TRP A 110 -6.52 3.03 5.39
CA TRP A 110 -7.45 3.30 6.49
C TRP A 110 -7.06 2.57 7.79
N ALA A 111 -5.83 2.07 7.88
CA ALA A 111 -5.34 1.38 9.08
C ALA A 111 -5.49 2.22 10.35
N GLY A 112 -5.23 3.53 10.28
CA GLY A 112 -5.37 4.44 11.41
C GLY A 112 -6.81 4.72 11.88
N LEU A 113 -7.84 4.25 11.14
CA LEU A 113 -9.24 4.40 11.56
C LEU A 113 -9.73 3.25 12.45
N ILE A 114 -8.91 2.23 12.66
CA ILE A 114 -9.30 1.07 13.46
C ILE A 114 -9.15 1.35 14.95
N LYS A 115 -10.01 0.72 15.76
CA LYS A 115 -9.84 0.73 17.21
C LYS A 115 -8.66 -0.14 17.61
N LYS A 116 -7.89 0.27 18.61
CA LYS A 116 -6.67 -0.42 19.07
C LYS A 116 -6.92 -1.89 19.41
N ASP A 117 -8.03 -2.19 20.09
CA ASP A 117 -8.44 -3.56 20.45
C ASP A 117 -8.87 -4.44 19.27
N LYS A 118 -8.86 -3.89 18.05
CA LYS A 118 -9.23 -4.57 16.80
C LYS A 118 -8.07 -4.71 15.82
N LEU A 119 -6.89 -4.16 16.14
CA LEU A 119 -5.71 -4.18 15.27
C LEU A 119 -5.31 -5.61 14.87
N ASP A 120 -5.22 -6.52 15.81
CA ASP A 120 -4.81 -7.92 15.55
C ASP A 120 -5.71 -8.55 14.50
N LYS A 121 -7.00 -8.57 14.74
CA LYS A 121 -7.98 -9.27 13.90
C LYS A 121 -8.13 -8.68 12.49
N PHE A 122 -8.03 -7.36 12.34
CA PHE A 122 -8.38 -6.68 11.08
C PHE A 122 -7.20 -6.12 10.31
N ILE A 123 -6.05 -5.94 10.98
CA ILE A 123 -4.83 -5.41 10.35
C ILE A 123 -3.71 -6.46 10.40
N TYR A 124 -3.26 -6.85 11.61
CA TYR A 124 -2.04 -7.63 11.75
C TYR A 124 -2.18 -9.05 11.18
N GLU A 125 -3.17 -9.82 11.63
CA GLU A 125 -3.38 -11.20 11.16
C GLU A 125 -3.65 -11.28 9.65
N PRO A 126 -4.60 -10.50 9.08
CA PRO A 126 -4.86 -10.54 7.64
C PRO A 126 -3.65 -10.12 6.82
N THR A 127 -2.95 -9.05 7.23
CA THR A 127 -1.81 -8.57 6.45
C THR A 127 -0.61 -9.51 6.57
N LYS A 128 -0.37 -10.09 7.74
CA LYS A 128 0.65 -11.12 7.94
C LYS A 128 0.42 -12.31 7.00
N GLU A 129 -0.82 -12.80 6.91
CA GLU A 129 -1.19 -13.91 6.02
C GLU A 129 -0.93 -13.58 4.54
N LEU A 130 -1.21 -12.33 4.12
CA LEU A 130 -0.91 -11.87 2.77
C LEU A 130 0.60 -11.72 2.52
N VAL A 131 1.35 -11.22 3.51
CA VAL A 131 2.81 -11.10 3.44
C VAL A 131 3.47 -12.48 3.33
N GLU A 132 3.08 -13.42 4.17
CA GLU A 132 3.60 -14.81 4.13
C GLU A 132 3.29 -15.47 2.79
N TYR A 133 2.06 -15.31 2.28
CA TYR A 133 1.68 -15.82 0.98
C TYR A 133 2.50 -15.17 -0.16
N THR A 134 2.67 -13.85 -0.15
CA THR A 134 3.46 -13.15 -1.18
C THR A 134 4.91 -13.64 -1.19
N LYS A 135 5.52 -13.76 -0.01
CA LYS A 135 6.89 -14.29 0.13
C LYS A 135 7.00 -15.75 -0.34
N SER A 136 5.96 -16.56 -0.18
CA SER A 136 5.95 -17.94 -0.69
C SER A 136 5.99 -18.03 -2.23
N LEU A 137 5.67 -16.92 -2.92
CA LEU A 137 5.82 -16.78 -4.38
C LEU A 137 7.22 -16.26 -4.79
N ASN A 138 8.17 -16.15 -3.85
CA ASN A 138 9.51 -15.57 -4.04
C ASN A 138 9.49 -14.10 -4.49
N VAL A 139 8.53 -13.33 -4.01
CA VAL A 139 8.35 -11.91 -4.31
C VAL A 139 8.38 -11.10 -3.04
N GLU A 140 9.09 -9.97 -3.07
CA GLU A 140 9.17 -9.05 -1.94
C GLU A 140 7.87 -8.25 -1.76
N VAL A 141 7.60 -7.82 -0.52
CA VAL A 141 6.36 -7.13 -0.20
C VAL A 141 6.59 -5.86 0.61
N ILE A 142 6.03 -4.76 0.12
CA ILE A 142 6.01 -3.46 0.79
C ILE A 142 4.64 -3.27 1.43
N CYS A 143 4.57 -2.93 2.71
CA CYS A 143 3.31 -2.62 3.39
C CYS A 143 3.19 -1.13 3.67
N PHE A 144 1.98 -0.56 3.49
CA PHE A 144 1.65 0.82 3.81
C PHE A 144 0.47 0.89 4.78
N PRO A 145 0.69 0.68 6.10
CA PRO A 145 -0.33 0.86 7.12
C PRO A 145 -0.43 2.32 7.53
N ARG A 146 -1.15 3.12 6.74
CA ARG A 146 -1.23 4.57 6.93
C ARG A 146 -1.82 4.93 8.31
N ASN A 147 -1.17 5.86 9.02
CA ASN A 147 -1.57 6.38 10.33
C ASN A 147 -1.69 5.29 11.40
N ILE A 148 -0.93 4.19 11.29
CA ILE A 148 -0.87 3.20 12.36
C ILE A 148 -0.13 3.75 13.58
N GLU A 149 -0.58 3.38 14.77
CA GLU A 149 -0.02 3.90 16.03
C GLU A 149 1.47 3.54 16.19
N SER A 150 1.88 2.33 15.80
CA SER A 150 3.25 1.84 15.96
C SER A 150 3.74 1.08 14.71
N TYR A 151 4.58 1.73 13.92
CA TYR A 151 5.28 1.07 12.80
C TYR A 151 6.22 -0.05 13.27
N LYS A 152 6.87 0.12 14.44
CA LYS A 152 7.75 -0.89 15.02
C LYS A 152 6.99 -2.17 15.36
N GLU A 153 5.86 -2.04 16.06
CA GLU A 153 5.01 -3.18 16.42
C GLU A 153 4.46 -3.87 15.17
N TYR A 154 3.96 -3.07 14.20
CA TYR A 154 3.50 -3.58 12.92
C TYR A 154 4.57 -4.40 12.20
N CYS A 155 5.79 -3.87 12.06
CA CYS A 155 6.89 -4.58 11.40
C CYS A 155 7.28 -5.87 12.12
N ASN A 156 7.25 -5.88 13.46
CA ASN A 156 7.56 -7.06 14.27
C ASN A 156 6.53 -8.18 14.10
N ILE A 157 5.23 -7.84 13.96
CA ILE A 157 4.15 -8.82 13.85
C ILE A 157 3.96 -9.27 12.40
N VAL A 158 3.86 -8.32 11.47
CA VAL A 158 3.54 -8.57 10.05
C VAL A 158 4.75 -9.03 9.25
N LYS A 159 5.96 -8.58 9.63
CA LYS A 159 7.24 -8.93 9.00
C LYS A 159 7.27 -8.68 7.48
N PRO A 160 6.91 -7.47 7.00
CA PRO A 160 7.05 -7.13 5.59
C PRO A 160 8.52 -7.09 5.16
N SER A 161 8.79 -7.08 3.85
CA SER A 161 10.15 -6.89 3.31
C SER A 161 10.59 -5.43 3.38
N ALA A 162 9.64 -4.51 3.23
CA ALA A 162 9.84 -3.08 3.41
C ALA A 162 8.56 -2.44 3.95
N ILE A 163 8.70 -1.28 4.57
CA ILE A 163 7.60 -0.50 5.10
C ILE A 163 7.50 0.86 4.41
N ASN A 164 6.31 1.20 3.89
CA ASN A 164 6.03 2.56 3.43
C ASN A 164 5.46 3.37 4.59
N ILE A 165 6.00 4.55 4.79
CA ILE A 165 5.56 5.50 5.83
C ILE A 165 4.79 6.66 5.22
N ASP A 166 3.81 7.19 5.94
CA ASP A 166 3.12 8.42 5.55
C ASP A 166 3.90 9.68 5.94
N TYR A 167 3.43 10.82 5.48
CA TYR A 167 4.11 12.11 5.68
C TYR A 167 3.86 12.74 7.06
N GLU A 168 2.99 12.17 7.87
CA GLU A 168 2.70 12.66 9.23
C GLU A 168 3.66 12.06 10.26
N VAL A 169 4.48 11.09 9.84
CA VAL A 169 5.43 10.39 10.70
C VAL A 169 6.77 11.13 10.73
N ASP A 170 7.37 11.23 11.91
CA ASP A 170 8.73 11.74 12.06
C ASP A 170 9.75 10.72 11.49
N PRO A 171 10.44 11.04 10.38
CA PRO A 171 11.36 10.11 9.74
C PRO A 171 12.57 9.74 10.62
N LYS A 172 12.99 10.59 11.56
CA LYS A 172 14.08 10.29 12.50
C LYS A 172 13.71 9.16 13.45
N LYS A 173 12.47 9.18 13.96
CA LYS A 173 11.97 8.08 14.82
C LYS A 173 11.86 6.76 14.05
N ILE A 174 11.60 6.82 12.74
CA ILE A 174 11.58 5.63 11.91
C ILE A 174 12.99 5.02 11.81
N VAL A 175 14.00 5.81 11.45
CA VAL A 175 15.40 5.34 11.35
C VAL A 175 15.91 4.74 12.66
N GLU A 176 15.50 5.29 13.81
CA GLU A 176 15.91 4.79 15.13
C GLU A 176 15.24 3.45 15.53
N ASN A 177 14.11 3.11 14.93
CA ASN A 177 13.26 2.01 15.42
C ASN A 177 12.96 0.93 14.38
N ILE A 178 13.29 1.13 13.12
CA ILE A 178 12.99 0.23 12.00
C ILE A 178 14.26 -0.18 11.30
N ASP A 179 14.55 -1.49 11.24
CA ASP A 179 15.76 -2.03 10.62
C ASP A 179 15.56 -2.50 9.17
N ILE A 180 14.29 -2.68 8.75
CA ILE A 180 13.96 -3.07 7.37
C ILE A 180 13.94 -1.86 6.43
N PRO A 181 14.06 -2.05 5.09
CA PRO A 181 13.94 -0.96 4.13
C PRO A 181 12.70 -0.12 4.35
N VAL A 182 12.86 1.20 4.25
CA VAL A 182 11.78 2.18 4.40
C VAL A 182 11.50 2.84 3.05
N GLN A 183 10.24 3.03 2.72
CA GLN A 183 9.78 3.78 1.54
C GLN A 183 8.92 4.97 1.99
N GLY A 184 8.94 6.08 1.24
CA GLY A 184 7.98 7.17 1.42
C GLY A 184 8.39 8.24 2.43
N GLY A 185 7.39 8.91 3.00
CA GLY A 185 7.53 9.90 4.07
C GLY A 185 7.47 11.36 3.61
N MET A 186 7.90 11.70 2.40
CA MET A 186 7.85 13.10 1.95
C MET A 186 6.41 13.56 1.72
N ASP A 187 6.04 14.72 2.29
CA ASP A 187 4.71 15.30 2.09
C ASP A 187 4.52 15.71 0.62
N PRO A 188 3.50 15.18 -0.08
CA PRO A 188 3.22 15.53 -1.46
C PRO A 188 2.92 17.02 -1.69
N LYS A 189 2.56 17.77 -0.66
CA LYS A 189 2.38 19.23 -0.74
C LYS A 189 3.64 19.97 -1.16
N TYR A 190 4.82 19.43 -0.86
CA TYR A 190 6.08 20.05 -1.29
C TYR A 190 6.23 20.12 -2.82
N LEU A 191 5.52 19.29 -3.57
CA LEU A 191 5.47 19.37 -5.03
C LEU A 191 4.74 20.60 -5.57
N LEU A 192 3.98 21.30 -4.73
CA LEU A 192 3.29 22.55 -5.05
C LEU A 192 4.14 23.79 -4.76
N PHE A 193 5.31 23.62 -4.13
CA PHE A 193 6.19 24.71 -3.75
C PHE A 193 7.14 25.08 -4.90
N GLU A 194 7.80 26.22 -4.77
CA GLU A 194 8.88 26.60 -5.66
C GLU A 194 9.98 25.52 -5.70
N LYS A 195 10.57 25.30 -6.89
CA LYS A 195 11.52 24.19 -7.14
C LYS A 195 12.60 24.07 -6.06
N ASN A 196 13.24 25.19 -5.69
CA ASN A 196 14.34 25.17 -4.71
C ASN A 196 13.87 24.75 -3.33
N GLU A 197 12.68 25.15 -2.92
CA GLU A 197 12.09 24.79 -1.64
C GLU A 197 11.67 23.32 -1.61
N MET A 198 11.05 22.84 -2.69
CA MET A 198 10.74 21.43 -2.90
C MET A 198 11.99 20.55 -2.76
N LEU A 199 13.04 20.85 -3.50
CA LEU A 199 14.28 20.07 -3.49
C LEU A 199 14.99 20.10 -2.13
N LYS A 200 14.99 21.24 -1.44
CA LYS A 200 15.51 21.35 -0.07
C LYS A 200 14.75 20.46 0.93
N ASN A 201 13.44 20.27 0.74
CA ASN A 201 12.67 19.34 1.57
C ASN A 201 12.96 17.88 1.19
N ALA A 202 13.15 17.56 -0.08
CA ALA A 202 13.59 16.22 -0.51
C ALA A 202 14.96 15.86 0.08
N GLU A 203 15.93 16.79 0.02
CA GLU A 203 17.26 16.63 0.59
C GLU A 203 17.24 16.23 2.07
N LYS A 204 16.35 16.84 2.87
CA LYS A 204 16.20 16.50 4.29
C LYS A 204 15.86 15.01 4.49
N TYR A 205 14.98 14.44 3.67
CA TYR A 205 14.65 13.03 3.76
C TYR A 205 15.85 12.16 3.33
N LEU A 206 16.50 12.51 2.24
CA LEU A 206 17.69 11.80 1.75
C LEU A 206 18.81 11.78 2.80
N GLU A 207 19.08 12.91 3.46
CA GLU A 207 20.08 12.98 4.54
C GLU A 207 19.68 12.18 5.78
N ILE A 208 18.42 12.22 6.19
CA ILE A 208 17.93 11.43 7.35
C ILE A 208 18.09 9.93 7.10
N PHE A 209 17.80 9.46 5.88
CA PHE A 209 17.87 8.06 5.51
C PHE A 209 19.22 7.64 4.88
N LYS A 210 20.23 8.50 4.83
CA LYS A 210 21.51 8.27 4.15
C LYS A 210 22.20 6.95 4.51
N ASN A 211 22.12 6.56 5.79
CA ASN A 211 22.71 5.33 6.31
C ASN A 211 21.68 4.22 6.51
N HIS A 212 20.48 4.38 5.95
CA HIS A 212 19.39 3.43 6.04
C HIS A 212 18.99 2.93 4.64
N LYS A 213 18.48 1.70 4.54
CA LYS A 213 17.92 1.22 3.26
C LYS A 213 16.64 2.00 2.95
N TYR A 214 16.70 2.89 1.98
CA TYR A 214 15.63 3.82 1.69
C TYR A 214 15.23 3.81 0.21
N ILE A 215 13.93 3.75 -0.02
CA ILE A 215 13.30 3.94 -1.34
C ILE A 215 12.61 5.30 -1.28
N PHE A 216 13.20 6.30 -1.92
CA PHE A 216 12.61 7.64 -1.94
C PHE A 216 11.23 7.60 -2.59
N ASN A 217 10.23 8.08 -1.88
CA ASN A 217 8.86 8.22 -2.37
C ASN A 217 8.12 9.27 -1.52
N LEU A 218 6.94 9.67 -2.00
CA LEU A 218 6.01 10.49 -1.23
C LEU A 218 5.31 9.63 -0.16
N GLY A 219 4.90 10.26 0.93
CA GLY A 219 4.12 9.62 1.99
C GLY A 219 2.63 9.46 1.67
N HIS A 220 2.19 9.92 0.50
CA HIS A 220 0.83 9.76 -0.05
C HIS A 220 0.83 10.03 -1.56
N GLY A 221 -0.31 9.82 -2.23
CA GLY A 221 -0.48 10.18 -3.63
C GLY A 221 -0.30 11.67 -3.89
N VAL A 222 0.11 12.03 -5.11
CA VAL A 222 0.26 13.41 -5.56
C VAL A 222 -1.07 14.18 -5.51
N MET A 223 -0.98 15.48 -5.29
CA MET A 223 -2.14 16.37 -5.34
C MET A 223 -2.60 16.57 -6.79
N PRO A 224 -3.90 16.76 -7.05
CA PRO A 224 -4.41 16.99 -8.42
C PRO A 224 -3.76 18.19 -9.12
N GLU A 225 -3.33 19.17 -8.34
CA GLU A 225 -2.70 20.41 -8.82
C GLU A 225 -1.20 20.28 -9.08
N THR A 226 -0.62 19.10 -8.81
CA THR A 226 0.82 18.89 -8.96
C THR A 226 1.25 19.00 -10.43
N ASN A 227 2.22 19.89 -10.70
CA ASN A 227 2.81 20.00 -12.01
C ASN A 227 3.72 18.78 -12.29
N PRO A 228 3.54 18.05 -13.41
CA PRO A 228 4.42 16.94 -13.80
C PRO A 228 5.91 17.33 -13.87
N GLU A 229 6.23 18.57 -14.21
CA GLU A 229 7.62 19.05 -14.24
C GLU A 229 8.27 19.07 -12.84
N SER A 230 7.49 19.33 -11.79
CA SER A 230 7.97 19.23 -10.39
C SER A 230 8.37 17.80 -10.06
N ILE A 231 7.59 16.82 -10.54
CA ILE A 231 7.91 15.40 -10.34
C ILE A 231 9.19 15.03 -11.09
N ALA A 232 9.31 15.44 -12.33
CA ALA A 232 10.52 15.19 -13.13
C ALA A 232 11.77 15.77 -12.46
N ALA A 233 11.71 17.04 -12.03
CA ALA A 233 12.81 17.70 -11.34
C ALA A 233 13.17 17.00 -10.01
N LEU A 234 12.18 16.51 -9.26
CA LEU A 234 12.41 15.75 -8.03
C LEU A 234 13.11 14.41 -8.33
N VAL A 235 12.65 13.69 -9.35
CA VAL A 235 13.24 12.40 -9.75
C VAL A 235 14.70 12.57 -10.16
N ASP A 236 15.01 13.57 -10.96
CA ASP A 236 16.38 13.86 -11.39
C ASP A 236 17.27 14.20 -10.19
N PHE A 237 16.79 15.06 -9.29
CA PHE A 237 17.50 15.42 -8.06
C PHE A 237 17.81 14.19 -7.19
N VAL A 238 16.84 13.31 -6.98
CA VAL A 238 17.01 12.09 -6.16
C VAL A 238 18.02 11.13 -6.79
N LYS A 239 18.04 11.00 -8.13
CA LYS A 239 19.02 10.15 -8.84
C LYS A 239 20.45 10.68 -8.73
N ASP A 240 20.61 12.00 -8.68
CA ASP A 240 21.93 12.66 -8.62
C ASP A 240 22.45 12.83 -7.18
N PHE A 241 21.62 12.56 -6.18
CA PHE A 241 22.00 12.67 -4.77
C PHE A 241 23.03 11.59 -4.40
N LYS A 242 24.14 12.01 -3.75
CA LYS A 242 25.29 11.16 -3.38
C LYS A 242 25.49 11.06 -1.88
#